data_6a67df65cdbf23cbcd4a8c499785e116
#
_entry.id   6a67df65cdbf23cbcd4a8c499785e116
#
_cell.length_a   1.000
_cell.length_b   1.000
_cell.length_c   1.000
_cell.angle_alpha   90.00
_cell.angle_beta   90.00
_cell.angle_gamma   90.00
#
_symmetry.space_group_name_H-M   'P 1'
#
loop_
_entity.id
_entity.type
_entity.pdbx_description
1 polymer ?
#
loop_
_entity_poly.entity_id
_entity_poly.type
_entity_poly.pdbx_seq_one_letter_code
_entity_poly.pdbx_strand_id
1 'polypeptide(L)'
;GYEIEAVRNRGYRLRFLGDVLSQAELESSIDSEWAGKNILYFDETDSTNTEIKKAAEKDAPHGTLAVADYQSMGKGRRGRSWAAPHGVGIWMSLLLRPELPPTCASMLTLVAALAVADGIREVCDLEAKIKWPNDIVVNGKKVCGILTEMSTELECINYIVTGIGINVANHEFPEEIRDVATSLYLETGKEVRRSQLIAAIM
;
A
#
# COMPACT_ATOMS: atom_id res chain seq x y z
N GLY A 1 -3.65 11.00 15.44
CA GLY A 1 -2.73 12.12 15.46
C GLY A 1 -1.76 12.09 16.62
N TYR A 2 -0.85 13.07 16.64
CA TYR A 2 0.06 13.29 17.76
C TYR A 2 -0.51 14.37 18.68
N GLU A 3 -0.48 14.10 19.99
CA GLU A 3 -0.81 15.09 21.01
C GLU A 3 0.46 15.45 21.80
N ILE A 4 0.74 16.75 21.96
CA ILE A 4 1.83 17.24 22.79
C ILE A 4 1.27 17.63 24.15
N GLU A 5 1.60 16.86 25.19
CA GLU A 5 1.21 17.09 26.56
C GLU A 5 2.32 17.82 27.31
N ALA A 6 2.02 18.97 27.93
CA ALA A 6 2.97 19.65 28.79
C ALA A 6 3.06 18.94 30.14
N VAL A 7 4.22 18.47 30.52
CA VAL A 7 4.46 17.78 31.81
C VAL A 7 5.18 18.73 32.76
N ARG A 8 4.50 19.11 33.84
CA ARG A 8 5.01 20.09 34.83
C ARG A 8 6.44 19.73 35.31
N ASN A 9 7.37 20.64 35.15
CA ASN A 9 8.79 20.52 35.51
C ASN A 9 9.58 19.40 34.75
N ARG A 10 9.04 18.83 33.67
CA ARG A 10 9.68 17.75 32.88
C ARG A 10 9.68 18.01 31.38
N GLY A 11 9.12 19.17 30.93
CA GLY A 11 9.07 19.52 29.52
C GLY A 11 7.79 19.02 28.83
N TYR A 12 7.92 18.43 27.66
CA TYR A 12 6.79 17.98 26.85
C TYR A 12 6.85 16.46 26.63
N ARG A 13 5.67 15.83 26.58
CA ARG A 13 5.52 14.42 26.20
C ARG A 13 4.73 14.37 24.91
N LEU A 14 5.26 13.61 23.94
CA LEU A 14 4.48 13.24 22.76
C LEU A 14 3.59 12.06 23.13
N ARG A 15 2.27 12.21 22.98
CA ARG A 15 1.31 11.10 23.04
C ARG A 15 0.93 10.70 21.63
N PHE A 16 1.12 9.44 21.33
CA PHE A 16 0.64 8.85 20.10
C PHE A 16 -0.83 8.46 20.27
N LEU A 17 -1.71 9.04 19.46
CA LEU A 17 -3.14 8.76 19.49
C LEU A 17 -3.55 8.07 18.18
N GLY A 18 -3.38 6.77 18.14
CA GLY A 18 -3.86 5.95 17.03
C GLY A 18 -2.92 5.88 15.82
N ASP A 19 -3.44 5.36 14.73
CA ASP A 19 -2.72 5.18 13.47
C ASP A 19 -2.60 6.52 12.72
N VAL A 20 -1.36 6.99 12.54
CA VAL A 20 -1.05 8.19 11.74
C VAL A 20 -0.38 7.75 10.46
N LEU A 21 -0.94 8.17 9.33
CA LEU A 21 -0.31 8.01 8.03
C LEU A 21 0.06 9.40 7.51
N SER A 22 1.35 9.68 7.40
CA SER A 22 1.89 10.94 6.91
C SER A 22 3.25 10.71 6.26
N GLN A 23 3.72 11.67 5.47
CA GLN A 23 5.04 11.58 4.85
C GLN A 23 6.14 11.39 5.89
N ALA A 24 6.16 12.19 6.97
CA ALA A 24 7.17 12.10 8.01
C ALA A 24 7.17 10.74 8.74
N GLU A 25 5.98 10.17 8.98
CA GLU A 25 5.86 8.85 9.60
C GLU A 25 6.40 7.75 8.68
N LEU A 26 6.12 7.83 7.38
CA LEU A 26 6.63 6.89 6.39
C LEU A 26 8.17 7.00 6.24
N GLU A 27 8.70 8.24 6.12
CA GLU A 27 10.14 8.48 6.04
C GLU A 27 10.90 7.97 7.26
N SER A 28 10.28 8.03 8.45
CA SER A 28 10.90 7.53 9.68
C SER A 28 10.79 6.01 9.86
N SER A 29 9.82 5.37 9.22
CA SER A 29 9.51 3.95 9.39
C SER A 29 10.17 3.07 8.32
N ILE A 30 10.34 3.58 7.09
CA ILE A 30 10.90 2.80 5.98
C ILE A 30 12.42 2.81 6.03
N ASP A 31 13.01 1.64 6.32
CA ASP A 31 14.45 1.40 6.30
C ASP A 31 14.82 0.43 5.17
N SER A 32 14.62 0.87 3.94
CA SER A 32 14.92 0.13 2.71
C SER A 32 16.08 0.79 1.97
N GLU A 33 16.85 0.03 1.20
CA GLU A 33 17.96 0.59 0.40
C GLU A 33 17.46 1.40 -0.80
N TRP A 34 16.30 1.07 -1.38
CA TRP A 34 15.80 1.67 -2.61
C TRP A 34 14.29 1.95 -2.62
N ALA A 35 13.45 1.04 -2.10
CA ALA A 35 12.01 1.20 -2.13
C ALA A 35 11.54 2.24 -1.11
N GLY A 36 10.76 3.21 -1.53
CA GLY A 36 10.24 4.25 -0.64
C GLY A 36 11.27 5.27 -0.16
N LYS A 37 12.45 5.39 -0.81
CA LYS A 37 13.39 6.51 -0.53
C LYS A 37 12.88 7.85 -1.04
N ASN A 38 12.04 7.86 -2.05
CA ASN A 38 11.32 9.02 -2.53
C ASN A 38 9.82 8.77 -2.32
N ILE A 39 9.21 9.52 -1.40
CA ILE A 39 7.81 9.34 -0.98
C ILE A 39 6.97 10.51 -1.45
N LEU A 40 5.84 10.22 -2.05
CA LEU A 40 4.78 11.15 -2.42
C LEU A 40 3.56 10.82 -1.58
N TYR A 41 3.29 11.61 -0.55
CA TYR A 41 2.13 11.42 0.31
C TYR A 41 1.00 12.36 -0.10
N PHE A 42 -0.23 11.85 -0.09
CA PHE A 42 -1.46 12.57 -0.41
C PHE A 42 -2.53 12.29 0.66
N ASP A 43 -3.12 13.33 1.21
CA ASP A 43 -4.32 13.18 2.03
C ASP A 43 -5.48 12.64 1.15
N GLU A 44 -5.59 13.17 -0.07
CA GLU A 44 -6.57 12.77 -1.07
C GLU A 44 -5.97 12.83 -2.49
N THR A 45 -6.28 11.82 -3.32
CA THR A 45 -5.97 11.82 -4.76
C THR A 45 -7.02 11.03 -5.53
N ASP A 46 -6.98 11.06 -6.86
CA ASP A 46 -7.77 10.18 -7.71
C ASP A 46 -7.29 8.72 -7.59
N SER A 47 -5.99 8.48 -7.76
CA SER A 47 -5.37 7.16 -7.64
C SER A 47 -3.87 7.28 -7.52
N THR A 48 -3.26 6.55 -6.59
CA THR A 48 -1.80 6.49 -6.43
C THR A 48 -1.10 5.95 -7.68
N ASN A 49 -1.73 5.05 -8.44
CA ASN A 49 -1.22 4.61 -9.75
C ASN A 49 -1.13 5.79 -10.73
N THR A 50 -2.12 6.68 -10.74
CA THR A 50 -2.10 7.88 -11.60
C THR A 50 -0.99 8.83 -11.18
N GLU A 51 -0.80 9.05 -9.88
CA GLU A 51 0.26 9.93 -9.36
C GLU A 51 1.65 9.39 -9.69
N ILE A 52 1.87 8.08 -9.55
CA ILE A 52 3.15 7.45 -9.94
C ILE A 52 3.39 7.56 -11.45
N LYS A 53 2.37 7.42 -12.30
CA LYS A 53 2.54 7.62 -13.75
C LYS A 53 2.98 9.05 -14.06
N LYS A 54 2.31 10.05 -13.45
CA LYS A 54 2.69 11.47 -13.58
C LYS A 54 4.12 11.74 -13.09
N ALA A 55 4.54 11.07 -12.02
CA ALA A 55 5.90 11.18 -11.48
C ALA A 55 6.92 10.49 -12.41
N ALA A 56 6.58 9.32 -12.95
CA ALA A 56 7.44 8.58 -13.87
C ALA A 56 7.72 9.36 -15.18
N GLU A 57 6.71 10.10 -15.69
CA GLU A 57 6.84 11.00 -16.85
C GLU A 57 7.72 12.22 -16.56
N LYS A 58 8.00 12.52 -15.28
CA LYS A 58 8.91 13.56 -14.81
C LYS A 58 10.22 12.98 -14.26
N ASP A 59 10.59 11.81 -14.75
CA ASP A 59 11.85 11.12 -14.40
C ASP A 59 12.02 10.82 -12.90
N ALA A 60 10.92 10.60 -12.16
CA ALA A 60 11.02 10.12 -10.79
C ALA A 60 11.86 8.83 -10.73
N PRO A 61 12.71 8.66 -9.68
CA PRO A 61 13.62 7.54 -9.57
C PRO A 61 12.89 6.22 -9.34
N HIS A 62 13.55 5.10 -9.71
CA HIS A 62 13.16 3.75 -9.31
C HIS A 62 12.94 3.68 -7.81
N GLY A 63 11.88 2.99 -7.35
CA GLY A 63 11.53 2.90 -5.94
C GLY A 63 10.72 4.09 -5.40
N THR A 64 10.32 5.07 -6.23
CA THR A 64 9.39 6.11 -5.80
C THR A 64 8.07 5.49 -5.35
N LEU A 65 7.63 5.83 -4.14
CA LEU A 65 6.42 5.33 -3.50
C LEU A 65 5.39 6.45 -3.37
N ALA A 66 4.21 6.28 -3.96
CA ALA A 66 3.04 7.12 -3.68
C ALA A 66 2.15 6.43 -2.65
N VAL A 67 1.71 7.17 -1.63
CA VAL A 67 0.77 6.71 -0.60
C VAL A 67 -0.33 7.73 -0.46
N ALA A 68 -1.58 7.27 -0.37
CA ALA A 68 -2.73 8.14 -0.13
C ALA A 68 -3.56 7.65 1.06
N ASP A 69 -4.13 8.59 1.83
CA ASP A 69 -5.10 8.25 2.87
C ASP A 69 -6.50 7.99 2.28
N TYR A 70 -6.82 8.64 1.15
CA TYR A 70 -8.06 8.45 0.39
C TYR A 70 -7.82 8.45 -1.12
N GLN A 71 -8.55 7.57 -1.84
CA GLN A 71 -8.62 7.63 -3.29
C GLN A 71 -10.06 7.74 -3.78
N SER A 72 -10.35 8.82 -4.55
CA SER A 72 -11.68 9.04 -5.13
C SER A 72 -11.97 8.14 -6.34
N MET A 73 -10.92 7.65 -7.03
CA MET A 73 -11.03 6.80 -8.22
C MET A 73 -10.06 5.62 -8.16
N GLY A 74 -10.06 4.90 -7.02
CA GLY A 74 -9.24 3.70 -6.85
C GLY A 74 -9.51 2.66 -7.94
N LYS A 75 -8.44 2.09 -8.51
CA LYS A 75 -8.49 1.21 -9.68
C LYS A 75 -8.25 -0.25 -9.29
N GLY A 76 -9.06 -1.14 -9.86
CA GLY A 76 -8.87 -2.58 -9.85
C GLY A 76 -8.64 -3.11 -11.26
N ARG A 77 -8.37 -4.42 -11.36
CA ARG A 77 -8.17 -5.07 -12.67
C ARG A 77 -9.45 -5.07 -13.51
N ARG A 78 -9.27 -5.05 -14.84
CA ARG A 78 -10.36 -5.15 -15.84
C ARG A 78 -11.41 -4.05 -15.68
N GLY A 79 -10.98 -2.83 -15.34
CA GLY A 79 -11.85 -1.67 -15.21
C GLY A 79 -12.73 -1.67 -13.95
N ARG A 80 -12.52 -2.58 -13.01
CA ARG A 80 -13.22 -2.54 -11.71
C ARG A 80 -12.69 -1.39 -10.86
N SER A 81 -13.54 -0.85 -10.00
CA SER A 81 -13.14 0.10 -8.96
C SER A 81 -12.57 -0.61 -7.74
N TRP A 82 -11.74 0.10 -6.98
CA TRP A 82 -11.29 -0.27 -5.65
C TRP A 82 -11.76 0.80 -4.68
N ALA A 83 -12.59 0.43 -3.70
CA ALA A 83 -13.01 1.37 -2.66
C ALA A 83 -11.84 1.67 -1.72
N ALA A 84 -11.52 2.95 -1.57
CA ALA A 84 -10.35 3.41 -0.82
C ALA A 84 -10.70 4.56 0.13
N PRO A 85 -11.56 4.31 1.16
CA PRO A 85 -11.99 5.32 2.11
C PRO A 85 -10.86 5.77 3.04
N HIS A 86 -11.03 6.97 3.64
CA HIS A 86 -10.08 7.55 4.58
C HIS A 86 -9.79 6.67 5.80
N GLY A 87 -8.54 6.62 6.21
CA GLY A 87 -8.12 6.15 7.52
C GLY A 87 -8.19 4.64 7.77
N VAL A 88 -8.69 3.84 6.80
CA VAL A 88 -8.98 2.42 7.04
C VAL A 88 -8.14 1.45 6.22
N GLY A 89 -7.33 1.94 5.30
CA GLY A 89 -6.54 1.06 4.44
C GLY A 89 -5.20 1.63 4.06
N ILE A 90 -4.43 0.82 3.35
CA ILE A 90 -3.20 1.22 2.69
C ILE A 90 -3.49 1.28 1.19
N TRP A 91 -3.36 2.47 0.63
CA TRP A 91 -3.50 2.75 -0.79
C TRP A 91 -2.16 3.28 -1.28
N MET A 92 -1.36 2.43 -1.90
CA MET A 92 -0.01 2.82 -2.31
C MET A 92 0.33 2.29 -3.70
N SER A 93 1.31 2.92 -4.33
CA SER A 93 1.84 2.49 -5.63
C SER A 93 3.35 2.69 -5.67
N LEU A 94 4.07 1.69 -6.17
CA LEU A 94 5.53 1.70 -6.31
C LEU A 94 5.92 1.84 -7.78
N LEU A 95 6.86 2.75 -8.06
CA LEU A 95 7.46 2.91 -9.38
C LEU A 95 8.65 1.98 -9.55
N LEU A 96 8.62 1.17 -10.58
CA LEU A 96 9.71 0.28 -10.95
C LEU A 96 10.24 0.62 -12.35
N ARG A 97 11.56 0.59 -12.52
CA ARG A 97 12.24 0.72 -13.82
C ARG A 97 13.17 -0.49 -13.99
N PRO A 98 12.60 -1.68 -14.25
CA PRO A 98 13.38 -2.90 -14.36
C PRO A 98 13.99 -3.04 -15.76
N GLU A 99 15.18 -3.63 -15.83
CA GLU A 99 15.81 -4.07 -17.07
C GLU A 99 15.32 -5.50 -17.40
N LEU A 100 14.04 -5.65 -17.72
CA LEU A 100 13.40 -6.93 -18.01
C LEU A 100 12.62 -6.85 -19.32
N PRO A 101 12.48 -7.95 -20.06
CA PRO A 101 11.56 -7.99 -21.21
C PRO A 101 10.10 -7.84 -20.75
N PRO A 102 9.24 -7.18 -21.55
CA PRO A 102 7.82 -6.95 -21.21
C PRO A 102 7.04 -8.22 -20.85
N THR A 103 7.43 -9.37 -21.41
CA THR A 103 6.84 -10.68 -21.12
C THR A 103 6.99 -11.10 -19.65
N CYS A 104 8.00 -10.58 -18.96
CA CYS A 104 8.27 -10.86 -17.53
C CYS A 104 7.56 -9.91 -16.57
N ALA A 105 6.91 -8.84 -17.04
CA ALA A 105 6.30 -7.83 -16.19
C ALA A 105 5.24 -8.40 -15.22
N SER A 106 4.51 -9.45 -15.62
CA SER A 106 3.52 -10.12 -14.76
C SER A 106 4.15 -10.78 -13.52
N MET A 107 5.44 -11.15 -13.56
CA MET A 107 6.15 -11.72 -12.42
C MET A 107 6.28 -10.71 -11.28
N LEU A 108 6.38 -9.41 -11.59
CA LEU A 108 6.47 -8.34 -10.58
C LEU A 108 5.20 -8.24 -9.73
N THR A 109 4.04 -8.62 -10.29
CA THR A 109 2.82 -8.75 -9.49
C THR A 109 2.97 -9.82 -8.41
N LEU A 110 3.61 -10.96 -8.72
CA LEU A 110 3.84 -12.04 -7.76
C LEU A 110 4.91 -11.68 -6.73
N VAL A 111 5.96 -10.95 -7.15
CA VAL A 111 6.98 -10.42 -6.23
C VAL A 111 6.33 -9.47 -5.22
N ALA A 112 5.52 -8.52 -5.68
CA ALA A 112 4.78 -7.63 -4.80
C ALA A 112 3.80 -8.39 -3.89
N ALA A 113 3.14 -9.44 -4.42
CA ALA A 113 2.25 -10.28 -3.64
C ALA A 113 3.00 -11.03 -2.52
N LEU A 114 4.22 -11.50 -2.79
CA LEU A 114 5.05 -12.15 -1.78
C LEU A 114 5.46 -11.14 -0.69
N ALA A 115 5.96 -9.95 -1.07
CA ALA A 115 6.34 -8.90 -0.13
C ALA A 115 5.15 -8.50 0.77
N VAL A 116 3.95 -8.31 0.20
CA VAL A 116 2.74 -8.03 0.99
C VAL A 116 2.38 -9.18 1.93
N ALA A 117 2.43 -10.43 1.45
CA ALA A 117 2.10 -11.59 2.28
C ALA A 117 3.09 -11.74 3.45
N ASP A 118 4.39 -11.52 3.21
CA ASP A 118 5.42 -11.59 4.24
C ASP A 118 5.29 -10.43 5.24
N GLY A 119 5.05 -9.19 4.78
CA GLY A 119 4.79 -8.05 5.68
C GLY A 119 3.54 -8.26 6.56
N ILE A 120 2.45 -8.83 6.01
CA ILE A 120 1.26 -9.17 6.82
C ILE A 120 1.58 -10.27 7.85
N ARG A 121 2.35 -11.28 7.49
CA ARG A 121 2.78 -12.34 8.43
C ARG A 121 3.62 -11.77 9.56
N GLU A 122 4.59 -10.91 9.23
CA GLU A 122 5.50 -10.29 10.20
C GLU A 122 4.76 -9.38 11.18
N VAL A 123 3.92 -8.46 10.66
CA VAL A 123 3.30 -7.41 11.49
C VAL A 123 2.05 -7.90 12.22
N CYS A 124 1.28 -8.82 11.61
CA CYS A 124 -0.03 -9.23 12.09
C CYS A 124 -0.07 -10.66 12.65
N ASP A 125 0.98 -11.46 12.47
CA ASP A 125 1.00 -12.90 12.80
C ASP A 125 -0.15 -13.68 12.13
N LEU A 126 -0.51 -13.30 10.89
CA LEU A 126 -1.57 -13.92 10.11
C LEU A 126 -0.99 -14.80 8.99
N GLU A 127 -1.61 -15.94 8.72
CA GLU A 127 -1.28 -16.78 7.58
C GLU A 127 -1.83 -16.18 6.27
N ALA A 128 -1.15 -15.16 5.73
CA ALA A 128 -1.50 -14.55 4.45
C ALA A 128 -1.04 -15.45 3.30
N LYS A 129 -1.95 -15.70 2.34
CA LYS A 129 -1.73 -16.56 1.17
C LYS A 129 -1.96 -15.80 -0.12
N ILE A 130 -1.15 -16.11 -1.13
CA ILE A 130 -1.30 -15.54 -2.47
C ILE A 130 -2.41 -16.29 -3.21
N LYS A 131 -3.48 -15.59 -3.57
CA LYS A 131 -4.50 -16.08 -4.49
C LYS A 131 -4.18 -15.52 -5.88
N TRP A 132 -3.63 -16.41 -6.71
CA TRP A 132 -3.29 -16.04 -8.09
C TRP A 132 -4.49 -15.43 -8.83
N PRO A 133 -4.29 -14.38 -9.67
CA PRO A 133 -2.98 -13.85 -10.06
C PRO A 133 -2.51 -12.63 -9.25
N ASN A 134 -3.31 -12.03 -8.37
CA ASN A 134 -3.03 -10.69 -7.86
C ASN A 134 -3.69 -10.34 -6.52
N ASP A 135 -4.21 -11.31 -5.80
CA ASP A 135 -4.90 -11.08 -4.54
C ASP A 135 -4.14 -11.74 -3.37
N ILE A 136 -4.22 -11.13 -2.19
CA ILE A 136 -3.80 -11.76 -0.94
C ILE A 136 -5.06 -12.10 -0.14
N VAL A 137 -5.08 -13.29 0.41
CA VAL A 137 -6.20 -13.79 1.20
C VAL A 137 -5.75 -14.25 2.59
N VAL A 138 -6.61 -14.03 3.58
CA VAL A 138 -6.53 -14.58 4.93
C VAL A 138 -7.83 -15.31 5.19
N ASN A 139 -7.77 -16.55 5.69
CA ASN A 139 -8.94 -17.39 5.91
C ASN A 139 -9.89 -17.53 4.70
N GLY A 140 -9.31 -17.49 3.49
CA GLY A 140 -10.05 -17.58 2.23
C GLY A 140 -10.70 -16.28 1.74
N LYS A 141 -10.66 -15.20 2.53
CA LYS A 141 -11.21 -13.87 2.18
C LYS A 141 -10.11 -12.91 1.75
N LYS A 142 -10.42 -12.06 0.77
CA LYS A 142 -9.49 -11.10 0.20
C LYS A 142 -9.21 -9.94 1.15
N VAL A 143 -7.94 -9.75 1.50
CA VAL A 143 -7.44 -8.63 2.31
C VAL A 143 -6.68 -7.61 1.46
N CYS A 144 -6.08 -8.03 0.35
CA CYS A 144 -5.30 -7.15 -0.53
C CYS A 144 -5.54 -7.45 -2.00
N GLY A 145 -5.49 -6.42 -2.82
CA GLY A 145 -5.46 -6.52 -4.28
C GLY A 145 -4.29 -5.73 -4.86
N ILE A 146 -3.65 -6.30 -5.89
CA ILE A 146 -2.49 -5.69 -6.56
C ILE A 146 -2.86 -5.42 -8.02
N LEU A 147 -2.53 -4.21 -8.49
CA LEU A 147 -2.72 -3.78 -9.87
C LEU A 147 -1.39 -3.31 -10.47
N THR A 148 -0.80 -4.13 -11.33
CA THR A 148 0.40 -3.76 -12.06
C THR A 148 0.01 -3.21 -13.43
N GLU A 149 0.51 -2.01 -13.75
CA GLU A 149 0.36 -1.34 -15.04
C GLU A 149 1.75 -1.03 -15.59
N MET A 150 1.91 -1.10 -16.91
CA MET A 150 3.20 -0.99 -17.58
C MET A 150 3.13 0.04 -18.70
N SER A 151 4.18 0.83 -18.84
CA SER A 151 4.45 1.66 -20.01
C SER A 151 5.59 1.03 -20.79
N THR A 152 5.38 0.83 -22.09
CA THR A 152 6.38 0.22 -23.00
C THR A 152 6.55 1.04 -24.24
N GLU A 153 7.77 1.03 -24.79
CA GLU A 153 8.10 1.59 -26.09
C GLU A 153 9.08 0.64 -26.80
N LEU A 154 8.78 0.29 -28.05
CA LEU A 154 9.64 -0.54 -28.93
C LEU A 154 10.21 -1.80 -28.24
N GLU A 155 9.37 -2.57 -27.55
CA GLU A 155 9.76 -3.80 -26.82
C GLU A 155 10.55 -3.57 -25.51
N CYS A 156 10.75 -2.32 -25.09
CA CYS A 156 11.38 -1.98 -23.82
C CYS A 156 10.34 -1.50 -22.80
N ILE A 157 10.57 -1.80 -21.52
CA ILE A 157 9.78 -1.26 -20.42
C ILE A 157 10.34 0.12 -20.08
N ASN A 158 9.51 1.17 -20.20
CA ASN A 158 9.85 2.50 -19.71
C ASN A 158 9.72 2.56 -18.19
N TYR A 159 8.61 2.06 -17.69
CA TYR A 159 8.36 1.90 -16.25
C TYR A 159 7.19 0.95 -15.98
N ILE A 160 7.15 0.47 -14.76
CA ILE A 160 6.02 -0.30 -14.21
C ILE A 160 5.51 0.40 -12.96
N VAL A 161 4.20 0.48 -12.83
CA VAL A 161 3.50 0.94 -11.62
C VAL A 161 2.84 -0.25 -10.97
N THR A 162 3.22 -0.54 -9.74
CA THR A 162 2.60 -1.61 -8.94
C THR A 162 1.73 -0.99 -7.85
N GLY A 163 0.43 -0.91 -8.08
CA GLY A 163 -0.56 -0.46 -7.11
C GLY A 163 -0.93 -1.57 -6.14
N ILE A 164 -0.97 -1.25 -4.85
CA ILE A 164 -1.26 -2.17 -3.76
C ILE A 164 -2.34 -1.55 -2.88
N GLY A 165 -3.48 -2.22 -2.78
CA GLY A 165 -4.57 -1.84 -1.89
C GLY A 165 -4.75 -2.89 -0.80
N ILE A 166 -4.63 -2.50 0.48
CA ILE A 166 -4.78 -3.40 1.63
C ILE A 166 -5.90 -2.89 2.53
N ASN A 167 -6.85 -3.75 2.84
CA ASN A 167 -7.89 -3.50 3.84
C ASN A 167 -7.28 -3.70 5.24
N VAL A 168 -7.13 -2.62 6.01
CA VAL A 168 -6.48 -2.68 7.33
C VAL A 168 -7.51 -2.58 8.46
N ALA A 169 -8.17 -1.44 8.60
CA ALA A 169 -9.08 -1.12 9.69
C ALA A 169 -10.56 -1.08 9.27
N ASN A 170 -10.92 -1.67 8.14
CA ASN A 170 -12.32 -1.80 7.75
C ASN A 170 -13.07 -2.69 8.75
N HIS A 171 -14.11 -2.19 9.37
CA HIS A 171 -14.96 -2.93 10.32
C HIS A 171 -16.08 -3.71 9.61
N GLU A 172 -16.46 -3.26 8.42
CA GLU A 172 -17.55 -3.85 7.64
C GLU A 172 -17.29 -3.66 6.14
N PHE A 173 -17.96 -4.47 5.35
CA PHE A 173 -17.94 -4.42 3.89
C PHE A 173 -19.37 -4.41 3.34
N PRO A 174 -19.60 -3.80 2.16
CA PRO A 174 -20.89 -3.88 1.45
C PRO A 174 -21.35 -5.34 1.29
N GLU A 175 -22.67 -5.53 1.29
CA GLU A 175 -23.29 -6.87 1.26
C GLU A 175 -22.78 -7.74 0.11
N GLU A 176 -22.53 -7.11 -1.04
CA GLU A 176 -22.10 -7.75 -2.28
C GLU A 176 -20.70 -8.38 -2.18
N ILE A 177 -19.87 -7.93 -1.24
CA ILE A 177 -18.47 -8.40 -1.09
C ILE A 177 -18.12 -8.91 0.31
N ARG A 178 -19.00 -8.80 1.31
CA ARG A 178 -18.70 -9.18 2.72
C ARG A 178 -18.31 -10.64 2.90
N ASP A 179 -18.75 -11.52 2.00
CA ASP A 179 -18.44 -12.95 2.07
C ASP A 179 -17.08 -13.30 1.46
N VAL A 180 -16.53 -12.40 0.63
CA VAL A 180 -15.27 -12.60 -0.09
C VAL A 180 -14.18 -11.62 0.28
N ALA A 181 -14.49 -10.53 0.99
CA ALA A 181 -13.53 -9.53 1.47
C ALA A 181 -13.37 -9.60 2.99
N THR A 182 -12.18 -9.20 3.46
CA THR A 182 -11.86 -9.04 4.87
C THR A 182 -10.83 -7.93 5.07
N SER A 183 -10.55 -7.59 6.33
CA SER A 183 -9.50 -6.65 6.73
C SER A 183 -8.61 -7.27 7.79
N LEU A 184 -7.43 -6.69 7.99
CA LEU A 184 -6.51 -7.13 9.04
C LEU A 184 -7.14 -6.99 10.43
N TYR A 185 -7.95 -5.94 10.64
CA TYR A 185 -8.69 -5.75 11.88
C TYR A 185 -9.70 -6.88 12.15
N LEU A 186 -10.50 -7.25 11.15
CA LEU A 186 -11.49 -8.33 11.29
C LEU A 186 -10.85 -9.69 11.57
N GLU A 187 -9.65 -9.94 11.03
CA GLU A 187 -8.93 -11.19 11.21
C GLU A 187 -8.12 -11.27 12.53
N THR A 188 -7.65 -10.12 13.03
CA THR A 188 -6.81 -10.07 14.25
C THR A 188 -7.57 -9.61 15.49
N GLY A 189 -8.63 -8.82 15.34
CA GLY A 189 -9.28 -8.06 16.41
C GLY A 189 -8.41 -6.93 16.99
N LYS A 190 -7.31 -6.55 16.31
CA LYS A 190 -6.33 -5.55 16.79
C LYS A 190 -6.13 -4.45 15.76
N GLU A 191 -5.84 -3.25 16.26
CA GLU A 191 -5.39 -2.15 15.41
C GLU A 191 -4.00 -2.43 14.86
N VAL A 192 -3.82 -2.20 13.56
CA VAL A 192 -2.55 -2.37 12.84
C VAL A 192 -2.06 -0.99 12.40
N ARG A 193 -0.82 -0.65 12.71
CA ARG A 193 -0.20 0.59 12.24
C ARG A 193 0.15 0.47 10.76
N ARG A 194 -0.51 1.30 9.93
CA ARG A 194 -0.33 1.29 8.48
C ARG A 194 1.11 1.62 8.07
N SER A 195 1.77 2.58 8.75
CA SER A 195 3.18 2.92 8.47
C SER A 195 4.13 1.75 8.72
N GLN A 196 3.92 0.98 9.78
CA GLN A 196 4.73 -0.21 10.08
C GLN A 196 4.53 -1.32 9.05
N LEU A 197 3.27 -1.54 8.62
CA LEU A 197 3.01 -2.53 7.58
C LEU A 197 3.58 -2.11 6.22
N ILE A 198 3.49 -0.82 5.86
CA ILE A 198 4.14 -0.31 4.65
C ILE A 198 5.66 -0.52 4.73
N ALA A 199 6.28 -0.21 5.87
CA ALA A 199 7.72 -0.41 6.07
C ALA A 199 8.15 -1.88 5.94
N ALA A 200 7.36 -2.81 6.49
CA ALA A 200 7.63 -4.24 6.39
C ALA A 200 7.49 -4.79 4.95
N ILE A 201 6.70 -4.12 4.10
CA ILE A 201 6.52 -4.50 2.69
C ILE A 201 7.66 -3.95 1.82
N MET A 202 8.26 -2.79 2.17
CA MET A 202 9.31 -2.08 1.41
C MET A 202 10.71 -2.61 1.73
#